data_8dd1ed73bd6ed18defcd476c63af73d4
#
_entry.id   8dd1ed73bd6ed18defcd476c63af73d4
#
_cell.length_a   1.000
_cell.length_b   1.000
_cell.length_c   1.000
_cell.angle_alpha   90.00
_cell.angle_beta   90.00
_cell.angle_gamma   90.00
#
_symmetry.space_group_name_H-M   'P 1'
#
loop_
_entity.id
_entity.type
_entity.pdbx_description
1 polymer ?
#
loop_
_entity_poly.entity_id
_entity_poly.type
_entity_poly.pdbx_seq_one_letter_code
_entity_poly.pdbx_strand_id
1 'polypeptide(L)'
;MPLLIAFLFVSLCVFFQIRMLRAQRRLEQFQKDFTYSMIHDMKSPLQSVMMGAHILAGGKLADKPEKLVRYRQVMGDECEHLLTLSNRVVMLTEIDRGELELHKEEVVLRPLLRDIAEKYQLKAAKTVHFDIDCEEGCSVYADAFCLREILSNLVDNAVKYSNEEVLIVLSGTKTEDGTIVRVHDNGIGIPLSEQHKIFNKFERIASG
;
A
#
# COMPACT_ATOMS: atom_id res chain seq x y z
N MET A 1 48.92 -27.72 4.28
CA MET A 1 48.01 -27.07 5.23
C MET A 1 47.76 -25.58 4.93
N PRO A 2 48.77 -24.66 4.85
CA PRO A 2 48.48 -23.22 4.67
C PRO A 2 47.81 -22.88 3.33
N LEU A 3 48.15 -23.55 2.24
CA LEU A 3 47.52 -23.32 0.92
C LEU A 3 46.04 -23.69 0.88
N LEU A 4 45.62 -24.72 1.59
CA LEU A 4 44.23 -25.17 1.66
C LEU A 4 43.39 -24.20 2.47
N ILE A 5 43.93 -23.63 3.55
CA ILE A 5 43.29 -22.60 4.37
C ILE A 5 43.13 -21.30 3.55
N ALA A 6 44.17 -20.89 2.81
CA ALA A 6 44.12 -19.72 1.95
C ALA A 6 43.07 -19.88 0.84
N PHE A 7 43.00 -21.05 0.20
CA PHE A 7 41.98 -21.33 -0.82
C PHE A 7 40.56 -21.27 -0.25
N LEU A 8 40.35 -21.85 0.93
CA LEU A 8 39.03 -21.83 1.59
C LEU A 8 38.63 -20.41 1.98
N PHE A 9 39.57 -19.60 2.46
CA PHE A 9 39.34 -18.19 2.78
C PHE A 9 38.96 -17.37 1.54
N VAL A 10 39.71 -17.52 0.43
CA VAL A 10 39.40 -16.84 -0.84
C VAL A 10 38.05 -17.26 -1.37
N SER A 11 37.72 -18.57 -1.33
CA SER A 11 36.40 -19.05 -1.77
C SER A 11 35.26 -18.47 -0.95
N LEU A 12 35.44 -18.35 0.36
CA LEU A 12 34.48 -17.75 1.26
C LEU A 12 34.31 -16.25 0.97
N CYS A 13 35.40 -15.52 0.75
CA CYS A 13 35.35 -14.10 0.37
C CYS A 13 34.62 -13.90 -0.96
N VAL A 14 34.91 -14.71 -1.97
CA VAL A 14 34.24 -14.66 -3.28
C VAL A 14 32.73 -14.97 -3.14
N PHE A 15 32.39 -15.97 -2.32
CA PHE A 15 30.98 -16.29 -2.03
C PHE A 15 30.24 -15.12 -1.41
N PHE A 16 30.82 -14.46 -0.39
CA PHE A 16 30.23 -13.28 0.23
C PHE A 16 30.13 -12.10 -0.74
N GLN A 17 31.14 -11.85 -1.56
CA GLN A 17 31.10 -10.80 -2.58
C GLN A 17 29.99 -11.05 -3.61
N ILE A 18 29.84 -12.27 -4.10
CA ILE A 18 28.76 -12.62 -5.05
C ILE A 18 27.39 -12.43 -4.39
N ARG A 19 27.25 -12.83 -3.13
CA ARG A 19 26.01 -12.65 -2.38
C ARG A 19 25.67 -11.17 -2.20
N MET A 20 26.65 -10.34 -1.87
CA MET A 20 26.51 -8.91 -1.70
C MET A 20 26.14 -8.21 -3.03
N LEU A 21 26.81 -8.55 -4.12
CA LEU A 21 26.52 -8.03 -5.46
C LEU A 21 25.10 -8.41 -5.94
N ARG A 22 24.66 -9.62 -5.63
CA ARG A 22 23.30 -10.06 -5.95
C ARG A 22 22.25 -9.26 -5.17
N ALA A 23 22.51 -8.98 -3.89
CA ALA A 23 21.63 -8.16 -3.07
C ALA A 23 21.56 -6.72 -3.58
N GLN A 24 22.71 -6.12 -3.94
CA GLN A 24 22.74 -4.77 -4.54
C GLN A 24 21.97 -4.71 -5.86
N ARG A 25 22.18 -5.66 -6.77
CA ARG A 25 21.45 -5.70 -8.05
C ARG A 25 19.96 -5.84 -7.88
N ARG A 26 19.50 -6.64 -6.90
CA ARG A 26 18.08 -6.75 -6.58
C ARG A 26 17.51 -5.42 -6.09
N LEU A 27 18.24 -4.71 -5.25
CA LEU A 27 17.85 -3.39 -4.74
C LEU A 27 17.75 -2.36 -5.86
N GLU A 28 18.76 -2.28 -6.74
CA GLU A 28 18.78 -1.37 -7.89
C GLU A 28 17.63 -1.68 -8.87
N GLN A 29 17.37 -2.96 -9.13
CA GLN A 29 16.29 -3.37 -10.01
C GLN A 29 14.94 -3.00 -9.43
N PHE A 30 14.75 -3.22 -8.12
CA PHE A 30 13.55 -2.82 -7.43
C PHE A 30 13.34 -1.30 -7.46
N GLN A 31 14.39 -0.49 -7.18
CA GLN A 31 14.28 0.96 -7.25
C GLN A 31 13.83 1.43 -8.64
N LYS A 32 14.35 0.81 -9.70
CA LYS A 32 13.92 1.09 -11.07
C LYS A 32 12.46 0.69 -11.31
N ASP A 33 12.08 -0.54 -10.94
CA ASP A 33 10.73 -1.05 -11.14
C ASP A 33 9.71 -0.26 -10.32
N PHE A 34 10.05 0.11 -9.08
CA PHE A 34 9.24 0.95 -8.22
C PHE A 34 9.06 2.35 -8.81
N THR A 35 10.15 3.00 -9.23
CA THR A 35 10.07 4.33 -9.85
C THR A 35 9.23 4.29 -11.12
N TYR A 36 9.41 3.28 -11.95
CA TYR A 36 8.65 3.12 -13.19
C TYR A 36 7.15 2.89 -12.91
N SER A 37 6.82 2.00 -11.97
CA SER A 37 5.44 1.76 -11.55
C SER A 37 4.80 3.03 -11.01
N MET A 38 5.51 3.78 -10.18
CA MET A 38 5.03 5.03 -9.60
C MET A 38 4.74 6.11 -10.64
N ILE A 39 5.68 6.30 -11.58
CA ILE A 39 5.48 7.24 -12.70
C ILE A 39 4.27 6.82 -13.53
N HIS A 40 4.12 5.51 -13.78
CA HIS A 40 2.96 4.97 -14.49
C HIS A 40 1.66 5.26 -13.73
N ASP A 41 1.63 5.01 -12.43
CA ASP A 41 0.44 5.18 -11.58
C ASP A 41 0.06 6.66 -11.38
N MET A 42 1.03 7.57 -11.47
CA MET A 42 0.79 9.02 -11.48
C MET A 42 0.31 9.55 -12.84
N LYS A 43 0.66 8.89 -13.94
CA LYS A 43 0.33 9.35 -15.29
C LYS A 43 -1.18 9.33 -15.56
N SER A 44 -1.88 8.28 -15.13
CA SER A 44 -3.31 8.12 -15.35
C SER A 44 -4.13 9.25 -14.68
N PRO A 45 -4.02 9.48 -13.36
CA PRO A 45 -4.75 10.55 -12.69
C PRO A 45 -4.37 11.94 -13.24
N LEU A 46 -3.10 12.17 -13.56
CA LEU A 46 -2.69 13.43 -14.18
C LEU A 46 -3.37 13.67 -15.52
N GLN A 47 -3.50 12.64 -16.36
CA GLN A 47 -4.22 12.73 -17.63
C GLN A 47 -5.72 13.02 -17.42
N SER A 48 -6.35 12.40 -16.41
CA SER A 48 -7.75 12.66 -16.05
C SER A 48 -7.97 14.11 -15.62
N VAL A 49 -7.08 14.64 -14.77
CA VAL A 49 -7.11 16.05 -14.35
C VAL A 49 -6.93 16.99 -15.54
N MET A 50 -5.94 16.76 -16.39
CA MET A 50 -5.67 17.57 -17.59
C MET A 50 -6.88 17.56 -18.55
N MET A 51 -7.47 16.38 -18.79
CA MET A 51 -8.66 16.25 -19.65
C MET A 51 -9.85 16.99 -19.06
N GLY A 52 -10.12 16.84 -17.75
CA GLY A 52 -11.16 17.58 -17.03
C GLY A 52 -10.98 19.09 -17.15
N ALA A 53 -9.77 19.59 -16.89
CA ALA A 53 -9.43 21.01 -17.02
C ALA A 53 -9.64 21.52 -18.45
N HIS A 54 -9.25 20.76 -19.47
CA HIS A 54 -9.45 21.14 -20.87
C HIS A 54 -10.95 21.22 -21.25
N ILE A 55 -11.76 20.27 -20.76
CA ILE A 55 -13.21 20.25 -20.98
C ILE A 55 -13.86 21.46 -20.31
N LEU A 56 -13.45 21.80 -19.08
CA LEU A 56 -13.96 22.96 -18.35
C LEU A 56 -13.59 24.29 -19.04
N ALA A 57 -12.34 24.43 -19.51
CA ALA A 57 -11.88 25.61 -20.21
C ALA A 57 -12.55 25.81 -21.58
N GLY A 58 -12.98 24.72 -22.22
CA GLY A 58 -13.64 24.77 -23.53
C GLY A 58 -15.09 25.28 -23.53
N GLY A 59 -15.66 25.60 -22.37
CA GLY A 59 -17.02 26.20 -22.23
C GLY A 59 -18.17 25.30 -22.69
N LYS A 60 -17.90 24.11 -23.21
CA LYS A 60 -18.91 23.19 -23.77
C LYS A 60 -19.90 22.61 -22.76
N LEU A 61 -19.68 22.86 -21.48
CA LEU A 61 -20.53 22.39 -20.39
C LEU A 61 -21.32 23.49 -19.69
N ALA A 62 -21.31 24.73 -20.20
CA ALA A 62 -22.02 25.84 -19.61
C ALA A 62 -23.53 25.54 -19.42
N ASP A 63 -24.10 24.78 -20.35
CA ASP A 63 -25.54 24.41 -20.33
C ASP A 63 -25.81 23.07 -19.60
N LYS A 64 -24.78 22.45 -18.96
CA LYS A 64 -24.90 21.13 -18.33
C LYS A 64 -24.27 21.11 -16.92
N PRO A 65 -24.92 21.77 -15.94
CA PRO A 65 -24.37 21.95 -14.59
C PRO A 65 -24.04 20.62 -13.88
N GLU A 66 -24.83 19.57 -14.09
CA GLU A 66 -24.59 18.25 -13.51
C GLU A 66 -23.25 17.62 -13.98
N LYS A 67 -22.94 17.79 -15.27
CA LYS A 67 -21.68 17.31 -15.82
C LYS A 67 -20.49 18.11 -15.27
N LEU A 68 -20.68 19.41 -15.10
CA LEU A 68 -19.65 20.29 -14.54
C LEU A 68 -19.30 19.89 -13.09
N VAL A 69 -20.30 19.62 -12.27
CA VAL A 69 -20.12 19.11 -10.90
C VAL A 69 -19.36 17.78 -10.90
N ARG A 70 -19.78 16.85 -11.77
CA ARG A 70 -19.13 15.54 -11.88
C ARG A 70 -17.65 15.64 -12.29
N TYR A 71 -17.31 16.45 -13.30
CA TYR A 71 -15.92 16.65 -13.72
C TYR A 71 -15.07 17.27 -12.61
N ARG A 72 -15.62 18.25 -11.89
CA ARG A 72 -14.93 18.86 -10.76
C ARG A 72 -14.65 17.85 -9.65
N GLN A 73 -15.61 16.98 -9.35
CA GLN A 73 -15.45 15.94 -8.34
C GLN A 73 -14.38 14.93 -8.77
N VAL A 74 -14.44 14.41 -9.99
CA VAL A 74 -13.43 13.47 -10.52
C VAL A 74 -12.04 14.08 -10.47
N MET A 75 -11.89 15.36 -10.88
CA MET A 75 -10.59 16.03 -10.79
C MET A 75 -10.09 16.17 -9.34
N GLY A 76 -10.98 16.45 -8.41
CA GLY A 76 -10.66 16.51 -6.98
C GLY A 76 -10.16 15.17 -6.47
N ASP A 77 -10.89 14.10 -6.74
CA ASP A 77 -10.55 12.73 -6.35
C ASP A 77 -9.18 12.30 -6.93
N GLU A 78 -8.91 12.65 -8.19
CA GLU A 78 -7.63 12.33 -8.83
C GLU A 78 -6.46 13.16 -8.28
N CYS A 79 -6.71 14.42 -7.89
CA CYS A 79 -5.70 15.23 -7.19
C CYS A 79 -5.37 14.66 -5.81
N GLU A 80 -6.37 14.23 -5.03
CA GLU A 80 -6.16 13.56 -3.74
C GLU A 80 -5.38 12.26 -3.90
N HIS A 81 -5.67 11.51 -4.95
CA HIS A 81 -4.91 10.30 -5.29
C HIS A 81 -3.45 10.61 -5.58
N LEU A 82 -3.15 11.66 -6.36
CA LEU A 82 -1.78 12.10 -6.64
C LEU A 82 -1.06 12.54 -5.37
N LEU A 83 -1.73 13.26 -4.47
CA LEU A 83 -1.15 13.64 -3.17
C LEU A 83 -0.82 12.41 -2.33
N THR A 84 -1.71 11.43 -2.29
CA THR A 84 -1.47 10.16 -1.59
C THR A 84 -0.25 9.42 -2.14
N LEU A 85 -0.12 9.33 -3.46
CA LEU A 85 1.05 8.73 -4.11
C LEU A 85 2.34 9.50 -3.77
N SER A 86 2.30 10.84 -3.80
CA SER A 86 3.44 11.68 -3.43
C SER A 86 3.88 11.43 -1.98
N ASN A 87 2.93 11.40 -1.03
CA ASN A 87 3.23 11.16 0.39
C ASN A 87 3.82 9.76 0.61
N ARG A 88 3.36 8.74 -0.14
CA ARG A 88 3.97 7.39 -0.10
C ARG A 88 5.43 7.40 -0.53
N VAL A 89 5.80 8.19 -1.55
CA VAL A 89 7.21 8.33 -2.00
C VAL A 89 8.06 8.93 -0.89
N VAL A 90 7.59 10.04 -0.31
CA VAL A 90 8.30 10.72 0.78
C VAL A 90 8.50 9.76 1.95
N MET A 91 7.43 9.12 2.42
CA MET A 91 7.46 8.16 3.52
C MET A 91 8.43 7.00 3.27
N LEU A 92 8.42 6.42 2.06
CA LEU A 92 9.36 5.35 1.71
C LEU A 92 10.81 5.84 1.73
N THR A 93 11.05 7.07 1.28
CA THR A 93 12.39 7.67 1.31
C THR A 93 12.87 7.90 2.74
N GLU A 94 11.99 8.37 3.62
CA GLU A 94 12.29 8.56 5.05
C GLU A 94 12.54 7.24 5.77
N ILE A 95 11.74 6.20 5.48
CA ILE A 95 11.98 4.84 5.99
C ILE A 95 13.35 4.31 5.56
N ASP A 96 13.71 4.47 4.28
CA ASP A 96 14.98 3.97 3.76
C ASP A 96 16.19 4.71 4.35
N ARG A 97 16.03 5.98 4.73
CA ARG A 97 17.05 6.76 5.42
C ARG A 97 17.07 6.56 6.92
N GLY A 98 16.04 5.92 7.49
CA GLY A 98 15.85 5.83 8.94
C GLY A 98 15.47 7.15 9.59
N GLU A 99 14.92 8.07 8.83
CA GLU A 99 14.54 9.44 9.23
C GLU A 99 13.03 9.59 9.49
N LEU A 100 12.23 8.51 9.33
CA LEU A 100 10.80 8.58 9.54
C LEU A 100 10.47 8.93 10.99
N GLU A 101 9.91 10.11 11.20
CA GLU A 101 9.37 10.55 12.48
C GLU A 101 7.87 10.23 12.55
N LEU A 102 7.48 9.41 13.53
CA LEU A 102 6.07 9.04 13.74
C LEU A 102 5.38 10.06 14.65
N HIS A 103 4.34 10.68 14.13
CA HIS A 103 3.46 11.58 14.90
C HIS A 103 2.32 10.77 15.53
N LYS A 104 2.62 10.10 16.65
CA LYS A 104 1.67 9.22 17.33
C LYS A 104 0.63 10.02 18.10
N GLU A 105 -0.64 9.65 17.89
CA GLU A 105 -1.82 10.18 18.58
C GLU A 105 -2.80 9.07 18.93
N GLU A 106 -3.81 9.37 19.70
CA GLU A 106 -4.89 8.42 19.97
C GLU A 106 -5.84 8.37 18.79
N VAL A 107 -5.82 7.25 18.06
CA VAL A 107 -6.66 7.03 16.88
C VAL A 107 -7.82 6.12 17.25
N VAL A 108 -9.06 6.63 17.14
CA VAL A 108 -10.27 5.82 17.30
C VAL A 108 -10.44 4.92 16.09
N LEU A 109 -10.46 3.60 16.32
CA LEU A 109 -10.39 2.61 15.24
C LEU A 109 -11.67 2.54 14.40
N ARG A 110 -12.84 2.48 15.04
CA ARG A 110 -14.11 2.23 14.33
C ARG A 110 -14.39 3.20 13.18
N PRO A 111 -14.25 4.53 13.34
CA PRO A 111 -14.38 5.47 12.24
C PRO A 111 -13.36 5.23 11.12
N LEU A 112 -12.09 4.99 11.48
CA LEU A 112 -11.04 4.71 10.51
C LEU A 112 -11.32 3.46 9.68
N LEU A 113 -11.75 2.35 10.32
CA LEU A 113 -12.10 1.11 9.64
C LEU A 113 -13.30 1.29 8.72
N ARG A 114 -14.30 2.08 9.14
CA ARG A 114 -15.48 2.41 8.33
C ARG A 114 -15.10 3.21 7.09
N ASP A 115 -14.29 4.26 7.24
CA ASP A 115 -13.82 5.06 6.11
C ASP A 115 -13.09 4.20 5.06
N ILE A 116 -12.24 3.27 5.51
CA ILE A 116 -11.52 2.35 4.63
C ILE A 116 -12.52 1.44 3.92
N ALA A 117 -13.45 0.83 4.64
CA ALA A 117 -14.45 -0.07 4.08
C ALA A 117 -15.31 0.62 3.01
N GLU A 118 -15.84 1.81 3.30
CA GLU A 118 -16.66 2.60 2.37
C GLU A 118 -15.88 2.95 1.09
N LYS A 119 -14.62 3.38 1.24
CA LYS A 119 -13.77 3.72 0.10
C LYS A 119 -13.56 2.54 -0.84
N TYR A 120 -13.29 1.35 -0.30
CA TYR A 120 -13.06 0.16 -1.11
C TYR A 120 -14.35 -0.42 -1.68
N GLN A 121 -15.45 -0.35 -0.96
CA GLN A 121 -16.76 -0.79 -1.45
C GLN A 121 -17.22 0.01 -2.68
N LEU A 122 -16.90 1.30 -2.73
CA LEU A 122 -17.22 2.17 -3.87
C LEU A 122 -16.29 2.00 -5.08
N LYS A 123 -15.02 1.64 -4.84
CA LYS A 123 -13.98 1.59 -5.89
C LYS A 123 -13.79 0.21 -6.51
N ALA A 124 -14.15 -0.84 -5.81
CA ALA A 124 -13.89 -2.20 -6.27
C ALA A 124 -14.74 -2.56 -7.49
N ALA A 125 -14.09 -3.16 -8.49
CA ALA A 125 -14.79 -3.77 -9.63
C ALA A 125 -15.50 -5.10 -9.26
N LYS A 126 -15.16 -5.66 -8.08
CA LYS A 126 -15.71 -6.87 -7.51
C LYS A 126 -16.73 -6.53 -6.43
N THR A 127 -17.62 -7.48 -6.09
CA THR A 127 -18.51 -7.33 -4.96
C THR A 127 -17.72 -7.54 -3.66
N VAL A 128 -17.57 -6.49 -2.86
CA VAL A 128 -16.83 -6.52 -1.59
C VAL A 128 -17.78 -6.31 -0.43
N HIS A 129 -17.79 -7.26 0.49
CA HIS A 129 -18.54 -7.19 1.73
C HIS A 129 -17.58 -6.96 2.89
N PHE A 130 -17.87 -5.93 3.69
CA PHE A 130 -17.10 -5.64 4.90
C PHE A 130 -17.94 -5.93 6.14
N ASP A 131 -17.32 -6.60 7.10
CA ASP A 131 -17.80 -6.70 8.47
C ASP A 131 -16.83 -5.96 9.40
N ILE A 132 -17.35 -5.13 10.30
CA ILE A 132 -16.54 -4.31 11.21
C ILE A 132 -16.84 -4.74 12.65
N ASP A 133 -15.98 -5.59 13.18
CA ASP A 133 -16.01 -6.07 14.56
C ASP A 133 -15.05 -5.23 15.43
N CYS A 134 -15.53 -4.07 15.86
CA CYS A 134 -14.77 -3.14 16.66
C CYS A 134 -15.69 -2.41 17.63
N GLU A 135 -15.40 -2.49 18.92
CA GLU A 135 -16.18 -1.79 19.96
C GLU A 135 -16.09 -0.27 19.79
N GLU A 136 -17.17 0.43 20.21
CA GLU A 136 -17.15 1.88 20.26
C GLU A 136 -16.12 2.36 21.29
N GLY A 137 -15.27 3.34 20.91
CA GLY A 137 -14.21 3.84 21.78
C GLY A 137 -12.94 2.96 21.81
N CYS A 138 -12.88 1.86 21.02
CA CYS A 138 -11.62 1.16 20.82
C CYS A 138 -10.64 2.07 20.06
N SER A 139 -9.49 2.34 20.68
CA SER A 139 -8.46 3.23 20.15
C SER A 139 -7.07 2.60 20.20
N VAL A 140 -6.16 3.13 19.41
CA VAL A 140 -4.75 2.76 19.38
C VAL A 140 -3.88 4.01 19.38
N TYR A 141 -2.75 3.98 20.08
CA TYR A 141 -1.77 5.07 20.04
C TYR A 141 -0.79 4.85 18.90
N ALA A 142 -1.05 5.51 17.76
CA ALA A 142 -0.32 5.32 16.52
C ALA A 142 -0.29 6.61 15.69
N ASP A 143 0.57 6.63 14.67
CA ASP A 143 0.49 7.63 13.63
C ASP A 143 -0.72 7.30 12.73
N ALA A 144 -1.68 8.23 12.67
CA ALA A 144 -2.95 8.01 11.97
C ALA A 144 -2.77 7.77 10.46
N PHE A 145 -1.81 8.46 9.83
CA PHE A 145 -1.51 8.30 8.42
C PHE A 145 -0.88 6.93 8.15
N CYS A 146 0.14 6.56 8.91
CA CYS A 146 0.80 5.26 8.78
C CYS A 146 -0.16 4.09 9.03
N LEU A 147 -1.02 4.19 10.06
CA LEU A 147 -2.01 3.18 10.35
C LEU A 147 -3.01 3.02 9.21
N ARG A 148 -3.52 4.13 8.65
CA ARG A 148 -4.42 4.13 7.50
C ARG A 148 -3.76 3.48 6.28
N GLU A 149 -2.50 3.78 6.00
CA GLU A 149 -1.75 3.20 4.88
C GLU A 149 -1.55 1.69 5.06
N ILE A 150 -1.19 1.23 6.26
CA ILE A 150 -1.04 -0.20 6.57
C ILE A 150 -2.36 -0.95 6.33
N LEU A 151 -3.45 -0.46 6.90
CA LEU A 151 -4.76 -1.09 6.78
C LEU A 151 -5.26 -1.06 5.33
N SER A 152 -5.09 0.06 4.63
CA SER A 152 -5.45 0.19 3.22
C SER A 152 -4.68 -0.79 2.34
N ASN A 153 -3.38 -0.99 2.59
CA ASN A 153 -2.57 -1.96 1.86
C ASN A 153 -3.02 -3.40 2.10
N LEU A 154 -3.41 -3.73 3.35
CA LEU A 154 -3.93 -5.06 3.67
C LEU A 154 -5.27 -5.31 2.98
N VAL A 155 -6.18 -4.33 2.99
CA VAL A 155 -7.48 -4.40 2.30
C VAL A 155 -7.29 -4.48 0.78
N ASP A 156 -6.37 -3.72 0.21
CA ASP A 156 -6.05 -3.77 -1.23
C ASP A 156 -5.56 -5.16 -1.64
N ASN A 157 -4.67 -5.75 -0.84
CA ASN A 157 -4.22 -7.12 -1.04
C ASN A 157 -5.38 -8.14 -0.92
N ALA A 158 -6.25 -7.99 0.08
CA ALA A 158 -7.42 -8.84 0.25
C ALA A 158 -8.33 -8.80 -0.99
N VAL A 159 -8.63 -7.61 -1.51
CA VAL A 159 -9.44 -7.45 -2.73
C VAL A 159 -8.74 -8.02 -3.96
N LYS A 160 -7.44 -7.79 -4.10
CA LYS A 160 -6.66 -8.21 -5.25
C LYS A 160 -6.51 -9.72 -5.36
N TYR A 161 -6.30 -10.39 -4.23
CA TYR A 161 -6.01 -11.83 -4.17
C TYR A 161 -7.21 -12.68 -3.77
N SER A 162 -8.42 -12.13 -3.81
CA SER A 162 -9.67 -12.85 -3.61
C SER A 162 -10.40 -13.14 -4.92
N ASN A 163 -11.36 -14.04 -4.88
CA ASN A 163 -12.27 -14.34 -5.97
C ASN A 163 -13.25 -13.19 -6.25
N GLU A 164 -14.33 -13.43 -6.99
CA GLU A 164 -15.31 -12.37 -7.35
C GLU A 164 -16.11 -11.86 -6.16
N GLU A 165 -16.43 -12.72 -5.18
CA GLU A 165 -17.03 -12.33 -3.90
C GLU A 165 -15.96 -12.23 -2.83
N VAL A 166 -15.71 -11.02 -2.38
CA VAL A 166 -14.69 -10.69 -1.38
C VAL A 166 -15.35 -10.41 -0.05
N LEU A 167 -14.98 -11.18 0.97
CA LEU A 167 -15.43 -11.00 2.35
C LEU A 167 -14.23 -10.53 3.19
N ILE A 168 -14.33 -9.35 3.80
CA ILE A 168 -13.28 -8.78 4.63
C ILE A 168 -13.84 -8.43 6.00
N VAL A 169 -13.25 -9.00 7.05
CA VAL A 169 -13.54 -8.64 8.43
C VAL A 169 -12.44 -7.74 8.96
N LEU A 170 -12.80 -6.54 9.36
CA LEU A 170 -11.92 -5.57 10.02
C LEU A 170 -12.24 -5.57 11.51
N SER A 171 -11.28 -5.95 12.35
CA SER A 171 -11.53 -6.00 13.79
C SER A 171 -10.50 -5.23 14.60
N GLY A 172 -10.97 -4.66 15.73
CA GLY A 172 -10.14 -4.01 16.70
C GLY A 172 -10.49 -4.49 18.11
N THR A 173 -9.55 -5.12 18.80
CA THR A 173 -9.76 -5.70 20.12
C THR A 173 -8.75 -5.15 21.11
N LYS A 174 -9.24 -4.62 22.23
CA LYS A 174 -8.40 -4.15 23.33
C LYS A 174 -7.93 -5.34 24.17
N THR A 175 -6.64 -5.40 24.47
CA THR A 175 -6.01 -6.43 25.30
C THR A 175 -5.26 -5.77 26.46
N GLU A 176 -4.75 -6.56 27.40
CA GLU A 176 -3.94 -6.04 28.53
C GLU A 176 -2.65 -5.38 28.05
N ASP A 177 -2.06 -5.88 26.95
CA ASP A 177 -0.78 -5.41 26.41
C ASP A 177 -0.94 -4.33 25.31
N GLY A 178 -2.18 -3.98 24.92
CA GLY A 178 -2.43 -2.98 23.87
C GLY A 178 -3.69 -3.28 23.05
N THR A 179 -3.71 -2.76 21.82
CA THR A 179 -4.83 -2.96 20.90
C THR A 179 -4.40 -3.80 19.72
N ILE A 180 -5.10 -4.88 19.45
CA ILE A 180 -4.88 -5.73 18.30
C ILE A 180 -5.85 -5.33 17.18
N VAL A 181 -5.31 -4.96 16.02
CA VAL A 181 -6.09 -4.68 14.81
C VAL A 181 -5.88 -5.82 13.83
N ARG A 182 -6.96 -6.37 13.27
CA ARG A 182 -6.91 -7.49 12.32
C ARG A 182 -7.65 -7.16 11.05
N VAL A 183 -7.10 -7.65 9.94
CA VAL A 183 -7.76 -7.72 8.64
C VAL A 183 -7.81 -9.20 8.27
N HIS A 184 -9.01 -9.74 8.12
CA HIS A 184 -9.23 -11.13 7.74
C HIS A 184 -10.00 -11.16 6.42
N ASP A 185 -9.55 -11.96 5.47
CA ASP A 185 -10.14 -12.08 4.14
C ASP A 185 -10.40 -13.55 3.80
N ASN A 186 -11.24 -13.77 2.79
CA ASN A 186 -11.54 -15.09 2.23
C ASN A 186 -10.75 -15.38 0.93
N GLY A 187 -9.60 -14.72 0.75
CA GLY A 187 -8.77 -14.87 -0.43
C GLY A 187 -8.06 -16.22 -0.55
N ILE A 188 -7.20 -16.31 -1.57
CA ILE A 188 -6.45 -17.54 -1.85
C ILE A 188 -5.45 -17.93 -0.74
N GLY A 189 -5.21 -17.04 0.19
CA GLY A 189 -4.24 -17.22 1.27
C GLY A 189 -2.77 -17.22 0.80
N ILE A 190 -1.87 -17.37 1.76
CA ILE A 190 -0.42 -17.40 1.52
C ILE A 190 0.12 -18.73 2.03
N PRO A 191 0.78 -19.54 1.18
CA PRO A 191 1.38 -20.80 1.60
C PRO A 191 2.33 -20.59 2.79
N LEU A 192 2.31 -21.51 3.77
CA LEU A 192 3.13 -21.40 4.98
C LEU A 192 4.63 -21.24 4.66
N SER A 193 5.13 -21.88 3.61
CA SER A 193 6.52 -21.77 3.14
C SER A 193 6.89 -20.36 2.66
N GLU A 194 5.91 -19.55 2.28
CA GLU A 194 6.11 -18.20 1.73
C GLU A 194 5.84 -17.09 2.74
N GLN A 195 5.10 -17.38 3.84
CA GLN A 195 4.68 -16.36 4.81
C GLN A 195 5.83 -15.57 5.43
N HIS A 196 7.00 -16.20 5.63
CA HIS A 196 8.17 -15.51 6.16
C HIS A 196 8.83 -14.54 5.15
N LYS A 197 8.50 -14.66 3.86
CA LYS A 197 9.09 -13.83 2.80
C LYS A 197 8.28 -12.58 2.52
N ILE A 198 6.97 -12.57 2.81
CA ILE A 198 6.07 -11.46 2.43
C ILE A 198 6.43 -10.12 3.09
N PHE A 199 7.16 -10.15 4.21
CA PHE A 199 7.65 -8.96 4.90
C PHE A 199 9.07 -8.56 4.50
N ASN A 200 9.73 -9.36 3.66
CA ASN A 200 11.02 -8.97 3.12
C ASN A 200 10.83 -7.88 2.09
N LYS A 201 11.69 -6.86 2.16
CA LYS A 201 11.70 -5.83 1.12
C LYS A 201 11.87 -6.50 -0.25
N PHE A 202 10.98 -6.15 -1.21
CA PHE A 202 11.11 -6.50 -2.62
C PHE A 202 10.78 -7.94 -3.00
N GLU A 203 10.23 -8.73 -2.09
CA GLU A 203 9.75 -10.06 -2.43
C GLU A 203 8.28 -10.01 -2.89
N ARG A 204 8.01 -10.70 -3.99
CA ARG A 204 6.66 -11.00 -4.48
C ARG A 204 6.53 -12.50 -4.59
N ILE A 205 5.44 -13.05 -4.13
CA ILE A 205 5.10 -14.45 -4.37
C ILE A 205 4.68 -14.55 -5.82
N ALA A 206 5.34 -15.42 -6.61
CA ALA A 206 4.90 -15.71 -7.95
C ALA A 206 3.50 -16.32 -7.87
N SER A 207 2.51 -15.60 -8.42
CA SER A 207 1.16 -16.15 -8.62
C SER A 207 1.31 -17.28 -9.63
N GLY A 208 1.07 -18.53 -9.20
CA GLY A 208 1.05 -19.71 -10.06
C GLY A 208 -0.11 -19.66 -11.03
#